data_167faf29aabb44811abc1bc7395d4ae6
#
_entry.id   167faf29aabb44811abc1bc7395d4ae6
#
_cell.length_a   1.000
_cell.length_b   1.000
_cell.length_c   1.000
_cell.angle_alpha   90.00
_cell.angle_beta   90.00
_cell.angle_gamma   90.00
#
_symmetry.space_group_name_H-M   'P 1'
#
loop_
_entity.id
_entity.type
_entity.pdbx_description
1 polymer ?
#
loop_
_entity_poly.entity_id
_entity_poly.type
_entity_poly.pdbx_seq_one_letter_code
_entity_poly.pdbx_strand_id
1 'polypeptide(L)'
;MTIHLRSSAVRALIALIFVLALGALFNAEGAFFKWDTHRDMLRHISVFGILACGLTLVIITAGIDLSVGSLLGFTAVLFALLSLRLELSAWLAVPACLAAGALCGCVSGGLIAKFRIQPFIATLAMMVFARGMAKSISGGQKITTAILRPDGTYHYADVPGVFAFLNSKILGQNIAVVTLIFLLCILVCWIILSRLRWGRYIYAVGGNEEAARLSGVPVAATKILAYGLSGFFCAVAGLCQAAQELQGDPETGISYELTAIAIVVIGGTNLMGGRGGIGLTFIGAMTIGYLEKILSINAVGEAGRLMLTGAIIVGAVLFQKYRK
;
A
#
# COMPACT_ATOMS: atom_id res chain seq x y z
N MET A 1 1.86 -16.05 34.34
CA MET A 1 1.38 -15.67 32.98
C MET A 1 2.59 -15.51 32.11
N THR A 2 3.10 -16.61 31.53
CA THR A 2 4.27 -16.61 30.65
C THR A 2 3.84 -16.06 29.29
N ILE A 3 4.21 -14.83 28.99
CA ILE A 3 4.02 -14.22 27.67
C ILE A 3 4.85 -15.06 26.70
N HIS A 4 4.17 -15.88 25.89
CA HIS A 4 4.86 -16.62 24.84
C HIS A 4 5.42 -15.63 23.79
N LEU A 5 6.68 -15.22 23.95
CA LEU A 5 7.50 -14.44 23.00
C LEU A 5 7.51 -15.06 21.56
N ARG A 6 6.88 -16.22 21.39
CA ARG A 6 6.77 -16.97 20.14
C ARG A 6 5.69 -16.45 19.18
N SER A 7 4.73 -15.63 19.63
CA SER A 7 3.66 -15.15 18.75
C SER A 7 4.17 -14.01 17.87
N SER A 8 3.79 -14.01 16.56
CA SER A 8 4.15 -12.93 15.62
C SER A 8 3.65 -11.57 16.10
N ALA A 9 2.51 -11.53 16.77
CA ALA A 9 1.92 -10.30 17.31
C ALA A 9 2.79 -9.69 18.44
N VAL A 10 3.31 -10.51 19.36
CA VAL A 10 4.19 -10.02 20.44
C VAL A 10 5.47 -9.42 19.85
N ARG A 11 6.06 -10.04 18.85
CA ARG A 11 7.27 -9.53 18.20
C ARG A 11 7.02 -8.20 17.46
N ALA A 12 5.91 -8.10 16.74
CA ALA A 12 5.53 -6.86 16.07
C ALA A 12 5.28 -5.73 17.08
N LEU A 13 4.63 -6.02 18.20
CA LEU A 13 4.43 -5.07 19.30
C LEU A 13 5.76 -4.63 19.94
N ILE A 14 6.68 -5.56 20.17
CA ILE A 14 8.02 -5.23 20.69
C ILE A 14 8.76 -4.29 19.72
N ALA A 15 8.70 -4.55 18.41
CA ALA A 15 9.29 -3.68 17.40
C ALA A 15 8.67 -2.27 17.43
N LEU A 16 7.35 -2.17 17.54
CA LEU A 16 6.66 -0.89 17.65
C LEU A 16 7.06 -0.15 18.93
N ILE A 17 7.05 -0.81 20.09
CA ILE A 17 7.45 -0.22 21.38
C ILE A 17 8.91 0.25 21.31
N PHE A 18 9.81 -0.53 20.71
CA PHE A 18 11.20 -0.15 20.53
C PHE A 18 11.34 1.12 19.68
N VAL A 19 10.61 1.21 18.55
CA VAL A 19 10.61 2.41 17.70
C VAL A 19 10.05 3.63 18.44
N LEU A 20 8.97 3.46 19.22
CA LEU A 20 8.42 4.56 20.04
C LEU A 20 9.42 5.01 21.12
N ALA A 21 10.15 4.09 21.73
CA ALA A 21 11.22 4.43 22.68
C ALA A 21 12.36 5.19 21.99
N LEU A 22 12.76 4.82 20.77
CA LEU A 22 13.70 5.60 19.96
C LEU A 22 13.17 7.02 19.69
N GLY A 23 11.88 7.17 19.39
CA GLY A 23 11.26 8.49 19.22
C GLY A 23 11.27 9.36 20.48
N ALA A 24 11.13 8.75 21.64
CA ALA A 24 11.27 9.47 22.92
C ALA A 24 12.71 9.90 23.19
N LEU A 25 13.70 9.07 22.81
CA LEU A 25 15.13 9.39 22.97
C LEU A 25 15.61 10.43 21.95
N PHE A 26 15.22 10.27 20.68
CA PHE A 26 15.56 11.16 19.56
C PHE A 26 14.37 12.05 19.21
N ASN A 27 13.92 12.87 20.17
CA ASN A 27 12.66 13.59 20.12
C ASN A 27 12.72 14.94 19.38
N ALA A 28 13.87 15.34 18.83
CA ALA A 28 14.06 16.60 18.11
C ALA A 28 13.47 17.81 18.88
N GLU A 29 14.01 18.07 20.07
CA GLU A 29 13.59 19.18 20.95
C GLU A 29 12.09 19.15 21.30
N GLY A 30 11.55 17.95 21.52
CA GLY A 30 10.15 17.73 21.87
C GLY A 30 9.20 17.67 20.67
N ALA A 31 9.69 17.79 19.43
CA ALA A 31 8.86 17.69 18.23
C ALA A 31 8.13 16.33 18.12
N PHE A 32 8.73 15.25 18.60
CA PHE A 32 8.11 13.93 18.64
C PHE A 32 6.81 13.91 19.46
N PHE A 33 6.72 14.68 20.54
CA PHE A 33 5.55 14.69 21.43
C PHE A 33 4.43 15.63 20.96
N LYS A 34 4.65 16.41 19.89
CA LYS A 34 3.62 17.28 19.33
C LYS A 34 2.54 16.45 18.63
N TRP A 35 1.28 16.77 18.86
CA TRP A 35 0.15 16.09 18.23
C TRP A 35 0.20 16.13 16.69
N ASP A 36 0.67 17.25 16.13
CA ASP A 36 0.84 17.41 14.69
C ASP A 36 1.77 16.37 14.08
N THR A 37 2.84 16.01 14.80
CA THR A 37 3.79 14.97 14.36
C THR A 37 3.11 13.61 14.18
N HIS A 38 2.23 13.24 15.10
CA HIS A 38 1.47 11.98 15.01
C HIS A 38 0.42 12.00 13.90
N ARG A 39 -0.28 13.14 13.75
CA ARG A 39 -1.26 13.34 12.66
C ARG A 39 -0.61 13.21 11.28
N ASP A 40 0.51 13.90 11.09
CA ASP A 40 1.21 13.90 9.81
C ASP A 40 1.81 12.52 9.51
N MET A 41 2.33 11.83 10.53
CA MET A 41 2.78 10.44 10.39
C MET A 41 1.63 9.54 9.93
N LEU A 42 0.47 9.62 10.60
CA LEU A 42 -0.71 8.81 10.22
C LEU A 42 -1.18 9.11 8.80
N ARG A 43 -1.22 10.39 8.40
CA ARG A 43 -1.59 10.78 7.04
C ARG A 43 -0.63 10.18 6.01
N HIS A 44 0.67 10.30 6.25
CA HIS A 44 1.71 9.81 5.33
C HIS A 44 1.68 8.28 5.22
N ILE A 45 1.69 7.56 6.34
CA ILE A 45 1.76 6.11 6.33
C ILE A 45 0.47 5.45 5.81
N SER A 46 -0.66 6.17 5.78
CA SER A 46 -1.95 5.63 5.35
C SER A 46 -1.92 5.15 3.90
N VAL A 47 -1.26 5.84 2.99
CA VAL A 47 -1.13 5.43 1.59
C VAL A 47 -0.37 4.10 1.48
N PHE A 48 0.78 3.99 2.15
CA PHE A 48 1.55 2.73 2.22
C PHE A 48 0.80 1.62 2.94
N GLY A 49 0.03 1.97 3.96
CA GLY A 49 -0.83 1.04 4.69
C GLY A 49 -1.94 0.46 3.81
N ILE A 50 -2.54 1.26 2.92
CA ILE A 50 -3.54 0.79 1.95
C ILE A 50 -2.89 -0.20 0.97
N LEU A 51 -1.70 0.09 0.44
CA LEU A 51 -0.93 -0.85 -0.39
C LEU A 51 -0.63 -2.15 0.36
N ALA A 52 -0.20 -2.02 1.62
CA ALA A 52 0.13 -3.15 2.49
C ALA A 52 -1.10 -4.04 2.79
N CYS A 53 -2.33 -3.50 2.80
CA CYS A 53 -3.56 -4.29 2.89
C CYS A 53 -3.67 -5.28 1.72
N GLY A 54 -3.49 -4.82 0.48
CA GLY A 54 -3.49 -5.67 -0.71
C GLY A 54 -2.37 -6.71 -0.67
N LEU A 55 -1.14 -6.25 -0.41
CA LEU A 55 0.03 -7.13 -0.29
C LEU A 55 -0.13 -8.20 0.78
N THR A 56 -0.80 -7.91 1.89
CA THR A 56 -1.06 -8.91 2.94
C THR A 56 -1.84 -10.09 2.40
N LEU A 57 -2.88 -9.85 1.58
CA LEU A 57 -3.67 -10.91 0.96
C LEU A 57 -2.82 -11.75 0.01
N VAL A 58 -2.00 -11.10 -0.82
CA VAL A 58 -1.10 -11.77 -1.78
C VAL A 58 -0.03 -12.57 -1.05
N ILE A 59 0.65 -11.98 -0.06
CA ILE A 59 1.73 -12.66 0.68
C ILE A 59 1.21 -13.87 1.46
N ILE A 60 0.00 -13.79 2.04
CA ILE A 60 -0.60 -14.97 2.70
C ILE A 60 -0.83 -16.11 1.70
N THR A 61 -1.06 -15.86 0.40
CA THR A 61 -1.13 -16.92 -0.64
C THR A 61 0.24 -17.45 -1.10
N ALA A 62 1.34 -17.09 -0.42
CA ALA A 62 2.72 -17.35 -0.84
C ALA A 62 3.10 -16.65 -2.17
N GLY A 63 2.43 -15.55 -2.51
CA GLY A 63 2.72 -14.70 -3.66
C GLY A 63 3.53 -13.46 -3.28
N ILE A 64 4.06 -12.78 -4.29
CA ILE A 64 4.70 -11.46 -4.19
C ILE A 64 4.10 -10.58 -5.28
N ASP A 65 3.80 -9.32 -4.97
CA ASP A 65 3.30 -8.35 -5.93
C ASP A 65 4.18 -7.11 -5.93
N LEU A 66 5.03 -7.00 -6.95
CA LEU A 66 5.92 -5.85 -7.15
C LEU A 66 5.25 -4.72 -7.93
N SER A 67 4.06 -4.95 -8.47
CA SER A 67 3.39 -3.95 -9.31
C SER A 67 2.70 -2.83 -8.52
N VAL A 68 2.57 -2.97 -7.20
CA VAL A 68 1.71 -2.11 -6.37
C VAL A 68 2.06 -0.62 -6.47
N GLY A 69 3.35 -0.26 -6.50
CA GLY A 69 3.77 1.13 -6.64
C GLY A 69 3.46 1.72 -8.02
N SER A 70 3.69 0.93 -9.08
CA SER A 70 3.39 1.36 -10.46
C SER A 70 1.88 1.40 -10.73
N LEU A 71 1.09 0.49 -10.15
CA LEU A 71 -0.37 0.53 -10.23
C LEU A 71 -0.95 1.74 -9.50
N LEU A 72 -0.39 2.10 -8.34
CA LEU A 72 -0.73 3.35 -7.65
C LEU A 72 -0.45 4.55 -8.56
N GLY A 73 0.75 4.65 -9.16
CA GLY A 73 1.11 5.74 -10.07
C GLY A 73 0.20 5.80 -11.30
N PHE A 74 -0.09 4.66 -11.93
CA PHE A 74 -1.01 4.58 -13.06
C PHE A 74 -2.42 5.07 -12.69
N THR A 75 -2.97 4.61 -11.56
CA THR A 75 -4.32 5.01 -11.15
C THR A 75 -4.38 6.45 -10.65
N ALA A 76 -3.30 6.99 -10.07
CA ALA A 76 -3.17 8.41 -9.72
C ALA A 76 -3.21 9.30 -10.98
N VAL A 77 -2.45 8.93 -12.01
CA VAL A 77 -2.45 9.61 -13.31
C VAL A 77 -3.81 9.51 -14.00
N LEU A 78 -4.39 8.30 -14.03
CA LEU A 78 -5.72 8.09 -14.61
C LEU A 78 -6.79 8.95 -13.90
N PHE A 79 -6.76 9.00 -12.57
CA PHE A 79 -7.70 9.80 -11.79
C PHE A 79 -7.53 11.31 -12.07
N ALA A 80 -6.29 11.81 -12.13
CA ALA A 80 -6.02 13.19 -12.48
C ALA A 80 -6.46 13.51 -13.92
N LEU A 81 -6.21 12.61 -14.88
CA LEU A 81 -6.68 12.77 -16.26
C LEU A 81 -8.20 12.86 -16.32
N LEU A 82 -8.91 11.91 -15.72
CA LEU A 82 -10.37 11.85 -15.76
C LEU A 82 -11.02 13.06 -15.06
N SER A 83 -10.45 13.49 -13.91
CA SER A 83 -11.07 14.52 -13.08
C SER A 83 -10.59 15.94 -13.39
N LEU A 84 -9.30 16.16 -13.75
CA LEU A 84 -8.70 17.47 -13.97
C LEU A 84 -8.67 17.89 -15.44
N ARG A 85 -8.61 16.92 -16.37
CA ARG A 85 -8.55 17.23 -17.82
C ARG A 85 -9.86 16.99 -18.54
N LEU A 86 -10.51 15.84 -18.24
CA LEU A 86 -11.78 15.46 -18.84
C LEU A 86 -13.00 15.89 -18.00
N GLU A 87 -12.77 16.48 -16.84
CA GLU A 87 -13.78 17.03 -15.91
C GLU A 87 -14.93 16.05 -15.63
N LEU A 88 -14.63 14.74 -15.66
CA LEU A 88 -15.61 13.71 -15.39
C LEU A 88 -16.04 13.77 -13.91
N SER A 89 -17.33 13.51 -13.69
CA SER A 89 -17.86 13.42 -12.34
C SER A 89 -17.17 12.34 -11.52
N ALA A 90 -17.05 12.55 -10.20
CA ALA A 90 -16.46 11.59 -9.27
C ALA A 90 -17.13 10.20 -9.35
N TRP A 91 -18.44 10.16 -9.64
CA TRP A 91 -19.21 8.92 -9.81
C TRP A 91 -18.75 8.05 -11.00
N LEU A 92 -18.08 8.63 -11.97
CA LEU A 92 -17.49 7.93 -13.10
C LEU A 92 -15.99 7.72 -12.92
N ALA A 93 -15.25 8.78 -12.52
CA ALA A 93 -13.81 8.74 -12.40
C ALA A 93 -13.33 7.75 -11.33
N VAL A 94 -13.94 7.75 -10.14
CA VAL A 94 -13.54 6.87 -9.04
C VAL A 94 -13.75 5.39 -9.38
N PRO A 95 -14.96 4.92 -9.77
CA PRO A 95 -15.13 3.52 -10.15
C PRO A 95 -14.28 3.08 -11.32
N ALA A 96 -14.02 3.95 -12.31
CA ALA A 96 -13.16 3.65 -13.45
C ALA A 96 -11.72 3.36 -13.01
N CYS A 97 -11.16 4.17 -12.11
CA CYS A 97 -9.83 3.96 -11.55
C CYS A 97 -9.76 2.67 -10.71
N LEU A 98 -10.76 2.43 -9.84
CA LEU A 98 -10.81 1.21 -9.03
C LEU A 98 -10.90 -0.05 -9.90
N ALA A 99 -11.73 -0.01 -10.95
CA ALA A 99 -11.85 -1.11 -11.90
C ALA A 99 -10.54 -1.34 -12.68
N ALA A 100 -9.87 -0.25 -13.13
CA ALA A 100 -8.60 -0.35 -13.84
C ALA A 100 -7.51 -1.02 -12.99
N GLY A 101 -7.36 -0.62 -11.72
CA GLY A 101 -6.41 -1.24 -10.81
C GLY A 101 -6.74 -2.70 -10.52
N ALA A 102 -8.03 -3.00 -10.23
CA ALA A 102 -8.49 -4.37 -9.99
C ALA A 102 -8.28 -5.28 -11.21
N LEU A 103 -8.55 -4.79 -12.43
CA LEU A 103 -8.32 -5.52 -13.68
C LEU A 103 -6.84 -5.86 -13.89
N CYS A 104 -5.94 -4.89 -13.69
CA CYS A 104 -4.50 -5.15 -13.75
C CYS A 104 -4.07 -6.22 -12.76
N GLY A 105 -4.58 -6.15 -11.52
CA GLY A 105 -4.35 -7.19 -10.51
C GLY A 105 -4.91 -8.55 -10.94
N CYS A 106 -6.13 -8.60 -11.48
CA CYS A 106 -6.72 -9.84 -12.00
C CYS A 106 -5.93 -10.43 -13.18
N VAL A 107 -5.36 -9.60 -14.05
CA VAL A 107 -4.46 -10.04 -15.13
C VAL A 107 -3.22 -10.71 -14.54
N SER A 108 -2.54 -10.06 -13.57
CA SER A 108 -1.38 -10.66 -12.88
C SER A 108 -1.76 -11.98 -12.19
N GLY A 109 -2.87 -12.00 -11.45
CA GLY A 109 -3.40 -13.21 -10.80
C GLY A 109 -3.75 -14.32 -11.80
N GLY A 110 -4.29 -13.95 -12.96
CA GLY A 110 -4.62 -14.88 -14.05
C GLY A 110 -3.38 -15.52 -14.68
N LEU A 111 -2.33 -14.72 -14.95
CA LEU A 111 -1.04 -15.20 -15.44
C LEU A 111 -0.40 -16.20 -14.46
N ILE A 112 -0.42 -15.89 -13.17
CA ILE A 112 0.12 -16.74 -12.11
C ILE A 112 -0.70 -18.03 -11.95
N ALA A 113 -2.04 -17.93 -11.94
CA ALA A 113 -2.90 -19.04 -11.58
C ALA A 113 -3.16 -19.99 -12.75
N LYS A 114 -3.35 -19.47 -13.98
CA LYS A 114 -3.69 -20.27 -15.16
C LYS A 114 -2.44 -20.73 -15.93
N PHE A 115 -1.48 -19.83 -16.13
CA PHE A 115 -0.25 -20.11 -16.89
C PHE A 115 0.92 -20.56 -16.00
N ARG A 116 0.73 -20.58 -14.67
CA ARG A 116 1.74 -21.01 -13.69
C ARG A 116 3.04 -20.20 -13.79
N ILE A 117 2.94 -18.95 -14.21
CA ILE A 117 4.08 -18.01 -14.22
C ILE A 117 4.44 -17.71 -12.77
N GLN A 118 5.73 -17.64 -12.49
CA GLN A 118 6.19 -17.26 -11.15
C GLN A 118 5.65 -15.87 -10.76
N PRO A 119 5.12 -15.70 -9.54
CA PRO A 119 4.55 -14.42 -9.08
C PRO A 119 5.46 -13.22 -9.31
N PHE A 120 6.75 -13.37 -9.00
CA PHE A 120 7.75 -12.32 -9.20
C PHE A 120 7.81 -11.84 -10.67
N ILE A 121 7.83 -12.78 -11.63
CA ILE A 121 7.94 -12.45 -13.07
C ILE A 121 6.67 -11.77 -13.56
N ALA A 122 5.50 -12.30 -13.21
CA ALA A 122 4.22 -11.75 -13.64
C ALA A 122 4.00 -10.33 -13.10
N THR A 123 4.33 -10.08 -11.84
CA THR A 123 4.13 -8.76 -11.20
C THR A 123 5.21 -7.76 -11.60
N LEU A 124 6.44 -8.21 -11.87
CA LEU A 124 7.48 -7.36 -12.46
C LEU A 124 7.07 -6.89 -13.86
N ALA A 125 6.54 -7.79 -14.69
CA ALA A 125 6.01 -7.41 -16.01
C ALA A 125 4.85 -6.41 -15.88
N MET A 126 3.92 -6.63 -14.96
CA MET A 126 2.82 -5.69 -14.68
C MET A 126 3.35 -4.35 -14.16
N MET A 127 4.38 -4.33 -13.33
CA MET A 127 5.02 -3.11 -12.83
C MET A 127 5.50 -2.23 -13.99
N VAL A 128 6.24 -2.84 -14.93
CA VAL A 128 6.76 -2.11 -16.12
C VAL A 128 5.61 -1.67 -17.02
N PHE A 129 4.61 -2.54 -17.24
CA PHE A 129 3.44 -2.25 -18.06
C PHE A 129 2.61 -1.10 -17.49
N ALA A 130 2.27 -1.14 -16.19
CA ALA A 130 1.51 -0.07 -15.53
C ALA A 130 2.25 1.27 -15.53
N ARG A 131 3.58 1.24 -15.35
CA ARG A 131 4.41 2.45 -15.47
C ARG A 131 4.40 2.99 -16.89
N GLY A 132 4.48 2.12 -17.89
CA GLY A 132 4.36 2.48 -19.30
C GLY A 132 2.99 3.10 -19.61
N MET A 133 1.90 2.53 -19.09
CA MET A 133 0.56 3.11 -19.23
C MET A 133 0.45 4.50 -18.59
N ALA A 134 0.97 4.67 -17.37
CA ALA A 134 0.98 5.97 -16.70
C ALA A 134 1.67 7.04 -17.55
N LYS A 135 2.88 6.72 -18.08
CA LYS A 135 3.62 7.62 -18.95
C LYS A 135 2.93 7.87 -20.29
N SER A 136 2.33 6.86 -20.89
CA SER A 136 1.63 6.97 -22.16
C SER A 136 0.43 7.92 -22.09
N ILE A 137 -0.45 7.75 -21.08
CA ILE A 137 -1.66 8.58 -20.95
C ILE A 137 -1.40 9.98 -20.45
N SER A 138 -0.25 10.23 -19.78
CA SER A 138 0.17 11.54 -19.30
C SER A 138 1.12 12.27 -20.26
N GLY A 139 1.55 11.61 -21.36
CA GLY A 139 2.64 12.12 -22.21
C GLY A 139 3.98 12.24 -21.46
N GLY A 140 4.18 11.47 -20.37
CA GLY A 140 5.36 11.53 -19.51
C GLY A 140 5.41 12.77 -18.61
N GLN A 141 4.36 13.59 -18.58
CA GLN A 141 4.27 14.82 -17.82
C GLN A 141 3.33 14.66 -16.62
N LYS A 142 3.50 15.52 -15.60
CA LYS A 142 2.55 15.60 -14.50
C LYS A 142 1.23 16.20 -14.96
N ILE A 143 0.12 15.59 -14.61
CA ILE A 143 -1.22 16.13 -14.81
C ILE A 143 -1.58 16.93 -13.57
N THR A 144 -1.49 18.26 -13.67
CA THR A 144 -1.75 19.20 -12.58
C THR A 144 -2.99 20.06 -12.90
N THR A 145 -3.43 20.88 -11.96
CA THR A 145 -4.47 21.90 -12.21
C THR A 145 -4.00 22.98 -13.18
N ALA A 146 -2.70 23.22 -13.31
CA ALA A 146 -2.14 24.19 -14.25
C ALA A 146 -2.14 23.62 -15.68
N ILE A 147 -2.83 24.28 -16.59
CA ILE A 147 -2.97 23.94 -18.01
C ILE A 147 -2.28 25.03 -18.83
N LEU A 148 -1.22 24.65 -19.55
CA LEU A 148 -0.55 25.55 -20.47
C LEU A 148 -1.43 25.76 -21.72
N ARG A 149 -1.78 27.03 -22.03
CA ARG A 149 -2.50 27.41 -23.23
C ARG A 149 -1.54 27.60 -24.43
N PRO A 150 -2.05 27.56 -25.66
CA PRO A 150 -1.23 27.80 -26.86
C PRO A 150 -0.57 29.17 -26.88
N ASP A 151 -1.10 30.16 -26.18
CA ASP A 151 -0.58 31.53 -26.04
C ASP A 151 0.58 31.64 -25.03
N GLY A 152 0.98 30.52 -24.38
CA GLY A 152 2.01 30.48 -23.35
C GLY A 152 1.55 30.88 -21.96
N THR A 153 0.27 31.19 -21.76
CA THR A 153 -0.31 31.49 -20.44
C THR A 153 -0.78 30.21 -19.75
N TYR A 154 -0.87 30.25 -18.40
CA TYR A 154 -1.44 29.16 -17.61
C TYR A 154 -2.89 29.45 -17.27
N HIS A 155 -3.75 28.48 -17.54
CA HIS A 155 -5.10 28.40 -16.98
C HIS A 155 -5.08 27.40 -15.82
N TYR A 156 -5.72 27.75 -14.71
CA TYR A 156 -5.84 26.85 -13.56
C TYR A 156 -7.25 26.27 -13.53
N ALA A 157 -7.35 24.96 -13.69
CA ALA A 157 -8.61 24.24 -13.52
C ALA A 157 -9.02 24.26 -12.04
N ASP A 158 -10.30 24.31 -11.79
CA ASP A 158 -10.84 24.19 -10.43
C ASP A 158 -10.50 22.81 -9.86
N VAL A 159 -10.21 22.77 -8.56
CA VAL A 159 -9.96 21.51 -7.86
C VAL A 159 -11.30 20.76 -7.69
N PRO A 160 -11.47 19.58 -8.30
CA PRO A 160 -12.71 18.82 -8.17
C PRO A 160 -13.03 18.51 -6.70
N GLY A 161 -14.33 18.54 -6.33
CA GLY A 161 -14.74 18.30 -4.96
C GLY A 161 -14.27 16.98 -4.37
N VAL A 162 -14.07 15.95 -5.21
CA VAL A 162 -13.52 14.65 -4.78
C VAL A 162 -12.05 14.76 -4.34
N PHE A 163 -11.22 15.57 -5.02
CA PHE A 163 -9.85 15.85 -4.59
C PHE A 163 -9.82 16.59 -3.26
N ALA A 164 -10.65 17.64 -3.16
CA ALA A 164 -10.79 18.41 -1.92
C ALA A 164 -11.23 17.52 -0.75
N PHE A 165 -12.21 16.62 -0.97
CA PHE A 165 -12.67 15.65 0.03
C PHE A 165 -11.58 14.69 0.47
N LEU A 166 -10.92 14.01 -0.48
CA LEU A 166 -9.87 13.02 -0.17
C LEU A 166 -8.65 13.65 0.52
N ASN A 167 -8.34 14.92 0.22
CA ASN A 167 -7.26 15.67 0.85
C ASN A 167 -7.67 16.33 2.18
N SER A 168 -8.95 16.34 2.52
CA SER A 168 -9.45 17.03 3.70
C SER A 168 -9.07 16.35 5.01
N LYS A 169 -9.20 17.11 6.08
CA LYS A 169 -9.07 16.65 7.47
C LYS A 169 -10.40 16.89 8.17
N ILE A 170 -10.81 15.98 9.02
CA ILE A 170 -12.04 16.03 9.82
C ILE A 170 -11.73 16.14 11.31
N LEU A 171 -12.76 16.21 12.15
CA LEU A 171 -12.65 16.29 13.62
C LEU A 171 -11.73 17.44 14.07
N GLY A 172 -12.02 18.67 13.61
CA GLY A 172 -11.20 19.83 13.95
C GLY A 172 -9.79 19.76 13.38
N GLN A 173 -9.60 19.28 12.16
CA GLN A 173 -8.32 19.13 11.48
C GLN A 173 -7.41 18.04 12.07
N ASN A 174 -7.93 17.13 12.90
CA ASN A 174 -7.13 16.13 13.60
C ASN A 174 -6.91 14.83 12.82
N ILE A 175 -7.85 14.43 11.96
CA ILE A 175 -7.78 13.16 11.24
C ILE A 175 -7.92 13.42 9.74
N ALA A 176 -6.94 12.98 8.95
CA ALA A 176 -7.03 13.04 7.50
C ALA A 176 -8.00 11.98 6.96
N VAL A 177 -8.76 12.31 5.92
CA VAL A 177 -9.70 11.37 5.27
C VAL A 177 -8.96 10.14 4.76
N VAL A 178 -7.73 10.25 4.25
CA VAL A 178 -6.92 9.11 3.84
C VAL A 178 -6.66 8.12 4.99
N THR A 179 -6.53 8.62 6.22
CA THR A 179 -6.37 7.74 7.41
C THR A 179 -7.64 6.94 7.69
N LEU A 180 -8.82 7.54 7.52
CA LEU A 180 -10.09 6.82 7.64
C LEU A 180 -10.24 5.77 6.53
N ILE A 181 -9.83 6.10 5.30
CA ILE A 181 -9.83 5.16 4.18
C ILE A 181 -8.90 3.98 4.49
N PHE A 182 -7.71 4.24 5.04
CA PHE A 182 -6.81 3.18 5.49
C PHE A 182 -7.45 2.28 6.55
N LEU A 183 -8.08 2.85 7.58
CA LEU A 183 -8.77 2.09 8.61
C LEU A 183 -9.95 1.28 8.03
N LEU A 184 -10.66 1.82 7.06
CA LEU A 184 -11.70 1.11 6.33
C LEU A 184 -11.11 -0.06 5.53
N CYS A 185 -9.97 0.13 4.87
CA CYS A 185 -9.26 -0.94 4.16
C CYS A 185 -8.82 -2.07 5.13
N ILE A 186 -8.32 -1.71 6.31
CA ILE A 186 -8.00 -2.67 7.38
C ILE A 186 -9.25 -3.47 7.77
N LEU A 187 -10.38 -2.79 8.00
CA LEU A 187 -11.65 -3.44 8.35
C LEU A 187 -12.14 -4.39 7.26
N VAL A 188 -12.10 -3.96 6.00
CA VAL A 188 -12.50 -4.78 4.84
C VAL A 188 -11.61 -6.03 4.76
N CYS A 189 -10.29 -5.89 4.83
CA CYS A 189 -9.37 -7.02 4.83
C CYS A 189 -9.56 -7.94 6.03
N TRP A 190 -9.87 -7.38 7.22
CA TRP A 190 -10.19 -8.18 8.38
C TRP A 190 -11.45 -9.03 8.16
N ILE A 191 -12.51 -8.44 7.60
CA ILE A 191 -13.74 -9.18 7.24
C ILE A 191 -13.43 -10.28 6.22
N ILE A 192 -12.67 -9.97 5.16
CA ILE A 192 -12.29 -10.95 4.14
C ILE A 192 -11.54 -12.13 4.76
N LEU A 193 -10.52 -11.86 5.57
CA LEU A 193 -9.64 -12.90 6.12
C LEU A 193 -10.28 -13.70 7.25
N SER A 194 -11.12 -13.06 8.09
CA SER A 194 -11.63 -13.70 9.31
C SER A 194 -13.08 -14.20 9.22
N ARG A 195 -13.91 -13.60 8.33
CA ARG A 195 -15.34 -13.90 8.25
C ARG A 195 -15.75 -14.61 6.97
N LEU A 196 -15.07 -14.34 5.84
CA LEU A 196 -15.45 -14.92 4.57
C LEU A 196 -14.75 -16.26 4.30
N ARG A 197 -15.39 -17.11 3.48
CA ARG A 197 -14.78 -18.37 3.00
C ARG A 197 -13.49 -18.14 2.21
N TRP A 198 -13.39 -17.01 1.53
CA TRP A 198 -12.22 -16.63 0.74
C TRP A 198 -10.97 -16.45 1.61
N GLY A 199 -11.11 -15.95 2.84
CA GLY A 199 -10.00 -15.89 3.80
C GLY A 199 -9.44 -17.26 4.12
N ARG A 200 -10.31 -18.26 4.39
CA ARG A 200 -9.86 -19.64 4.62
C ARG A 200 -9.13 -20.22 3.41
N TYR A 201 -9.61 -19.92 2.19
CA TYR A 201 -8.95 -20.34 0.95
C TYR A 201 -7.58 -19.68 0.77
N ILE A 202 -7.46 -18.37 1.06
CA ILE A 202 -6.20 -17.63 1.03
C ILE A 202 -5.16 -18.29 1.94
N TYR A 203 -5.53 -18.61 3.19
CA TYR A 203 -4.64 -19.30 4.12
C TYR A 203 -4.32 -20.75 3.70
N ALA A 204 -5.29 -21.48 3.19
CA ALA A 204 -5.10 -22.85 2.73
C ALA A 204 -4.11 -22.92 1.54
N VAL A 205 -4.32 -22.07 0.53
CA VAL A 205 -3.45 -21.97 -0.66
C VAL A 205 -2.02 -21.63 -0.26
N GLY A 206 -1.85 -20.66 0.64
CA GLY A 206 -0.50 -20.28 1.09
C GLY A 206 0.16 -21.27 2.04
N GLY A 207 -0.63 -22.11 2.73
CA GLY A 207 -0.10 -23.17 3.58
C GLY A 207 0.46 -24.35 2.78
N ASN A 208 -0.32 -24.87 1.86
CA ASN A 208 0.07 -25.88 0.89
C ASN A 208 -0.92 -25.87 -0.29
N GLU A 209 -0.46 -25.36 -1.42
CA GLU A 209 -1.29 -25.20 -2.61
C GLU A 209 -1.84 -26.53 -3.14
N GLU A 210 -1.00 -27.60 -3.14
CA GLU A 210 -1.38 -28.91 -3.62
C GLU A 210 -2.44 -29.55 -2.72
N ALA A 211 -2.23 -29.54 -1.42
CA ALA A 211 -3.19 -30.03 -0.45
C ALA A 211 -4.53 -29.24 -0.51
N ALA A 212 -4.47 -27.94 -0.69
CA ALA A 212 -5.64 -27.09 -0.86
C ALA A 212 -6.44 -27.49 -2.12
N ARG A 213 -5.76 -27.74 -3.23
CA ARG A 213 -6.35 -28.19 -4.49
C ARG A 213 -7.03 -29.56 -4.34
N LEU A 214 -6.35 -30.51 -3.73
CA LEU A 214 -6.91 -31.84 -3.46
C LEU A 214 -8.12 -31.80 -2.53
N SER A 215 -8.17 -30.80 -1.65
CA SER A 215 -9.30 -30.54 -0.74
C SER A 215 -10.45 -29.76 -1.40
N GLY A 216 -10.40 -29.53 -2.72
CA GLY A 216 -11.47 -28.85 -3.46
C GLY A 216 -11.45 -27.31 -3.35
N VAL A 217 -10.37 -26.72 -2.84
CA VAL A 217 -10.22 -25.24 -2.83
C VAL A 217 -10.00 -24.75 -4.27
N PRO A 218 -10.75 -23.72 -4.73
CA PRO A 218 -10.57 -23.15 -6.07
C PRO A 218 -9.31 -22.27 -6.12
N VAL A 219 -8.13 -22.90 -6.18
CA VAL A 219 -6.83 -22.25 -6.08
C VAL A 219 -6.67 -21.10 -7.08
N ALA A 220 -7.04 -21.33 -8.36
CA ALA A 220 -6.92 -20.31 -9.40
C ALA A 220 -7.77 -19.07 -9.09
N ALA A 221 -9.04 -19.26 -8.72
CA ALA A 221 -9.93 -18.16 -8.37
C ALA A 221 -9.43 -17.43 -7.11
N THR A 222 -8.88 -18.16 -6.14
CA THR A 222 -8.34 -17.58 -4.91
C THR A 222 -7.14 -16.67 -5.19
N LYS A 223 -6.20 -17.11 -6.05
CA LYS A 223 -5.06 -16.29 -6.47
C LYS A 223 -5.52 -15.06 -7.27
N ILE A 224 -6.41 -15.24 -8.28
CA ILE A 224 -6.93 -14.12 -9.05
C ILE A 224 -7.62 -13.09 -8.15
N LEU A 225 -8.39 -13.54 -7.16
CA LEU A 225 -9.04 -12.66 -6.19
C LEU A 225 -8.02 -11.90 -5.34
N ALA A 226 -6.98 -12.57 -4.83
CA ALA A 226 -5.97 -11.93 -3.99
C ALA A 226 -5.22 -10.82 -4.75
N TYR A 227 -4.78 -11.10 -5.99
CA TYR A 227 -4.11 -10.09 -6.83
C TYR A 227 -5.08 -9.00 -7.32
N GLY A 228 -6.32 -9.35 -7.65
CA GLY A 228 -7.37 -8.38 -8.02
C GLY A 228 -7.66 -7.40 -6.89
N LEU A 229 -7.76 -7.90 -5.65
CA LEU A 229 -7.90 -7.05 -4.46
C LEU A 229 -6.64 -6.21 -4.21
N SER A 230 -5.43 -6.75 -4.45
CA SER A 230 -4.19 -5.97 -4.38
C SER A 230 -4.25 -4.79 -5.34
N GLY A 231 -4.60 -5.02 -6.61
CA GLY A 231 -4.76 -3.95 -7.61
C GLY A 231 -5.87 -2.95 -7.26
N PHE A 232 -6.97 -3.41 -6.66
CA PHE A 232 -8.03 -2.53 -6.14
C PHE A 232 -7.50 -1.59 -5.05
N PHE A 233 -6.77 -2.12 -4.05
CA PHE A 233 -6.18 -1.29 -3.00
C PHE A 233 -5.09 -0.36 -3.55
N CYS A 234 -4.35 -0.77 -4.58
CA CYS A 234 -3.42 0.13 -5.29
C CYS A 234 -4.16 1.32 -5.91
N ALA A 235 -5.33 1.10 -6.51
CA ALA A 235 -6.14 2.18 -7.04
C ALA A 235 -6.67 3.10 -5.94
N VAL A 236 -7.17 2.55 -4.82
CA VAL A 236 -7.57 3.37 -3.65
C VAL A 236 -6.42 4.25 -3.17
N ALA A 237 -5.22 3.67 -3.04
CA ALA A 237 -4.02 4.41 -2.66
C ALA A 237 -3.64 5.49 -3.70
N GLY A 238 -3.78 5.18 -5.00
CA GLY A 238 -3.52 6.11 -6.10
C GLY A 238 -4.44 7.32 -6.10
N LEU A 239 -5.74 7.11 -5.87
CA LEU A 239 -6.71 8.20 -5.73
C LEU A 239 -6.35 9.11 -4.53
N CYS A 240 -6.02 8.51 -3.39
CA CYS A 240 -5.61 9.26 -2.20
C CYS A 240 -4.32 10.05 -2.44
N GLN A 241 -3.34 9.44 -3.10
CA GLN A 241 -2.05 10.07 -3.41
C GLN A 241 -2.24 11.25 -4.36
N ALA A 242 -2.97 11.07 -5.48
CA ALA A 242 -3.26 12.13 -6.42
C ALA A 242 -3.98 13.31 -5.76
N ALA A 243 -4.94 13.03 -4.88
CA ALA A 243 -5.66 14.07 -4.15
C ALA A 243 -4.77 14.83 -3.16
N GLN A 244 -3.84 14.14 -2.47
CA GLN A 244 -2.91 14.79 -1.54
C GLN A 244 -1.90 15.69 -2.26
N GLU A 245 -1.45 15.30 -3.46
CA GLU A 245 -0.50 16.04 -4.27
C GLU A 245 -1.16 17.03 -5.22
N LEU A 246 -2.50 16.98 -5.37
CA LEU A 246 -3.29 17.73 -6.34
C LEU A 246 -2.78 17.55 -7.79
N GLN A 247 -2.25 16.37 -8.07
CA GLN A 247 -1.68 16.02 -9.39
C GLN A 247 -1.68 14.52 -9.62
N GLY A 248 -1.57 14.12 -10.89
CA GLY A 248 -1.19 12.77 -11.30
C GLY A 248 0.23 12.78 -11.84
N ASP A 249 1.17 12.22 -11.11
CA ASP A 249 2.58 12.13 -11.50
C ASP A 249 2.89 10.70 -11.96
N PRO A 250 3.34 10.47 -13.22
CA PRO A 250 3.66 9.13 -13.69
C PRO A 250 4.87 8.49 -13.00
N GLU A 251 5.67 9.26 -12.25
CA GLU A 251 6.78 8.73 -11.45
C GLU A 251 6.37 8.42 -10.00
N THR A 252 5.19 8.83 -9.55
CA THR A 252 4.68 8.50 -8.21
C THR A 252 4.65 6.99 -8.00
N GLY A 253 4.97 6.56 -6.79
CA GLY A 253 4.95 5.16 -6.39
C GLY A 253 6.21 4.37 -6.71
N ILE A 254 7.29 4.99 -7.20
CA ILE A 254 8.59 4.33 -7.38
C ILE A 254 9.11 3.90 -6.00
N SER A 255 9.49 2.62 -5.89
CA SER A 255 9.97 1.97 -4.65
C SER A 255 8.93 1.84 -3.51
N TYR A 256 7.67 2.21 -3.73
CA TYR A 256 6.61 2.05 -2.72
C TYR A 256 6.33 0.58 -2.39
N GLU A 257 6.55 -0.33 -3.35
CA GLU A 257 6.46 -1.77 -3.13
C GLU A 257 7.39 -2.26 -2.02
N LEU A 258 8.59 -1.69 -1.93
CA LEU A 258 9.56 -2.07 -0.90
C LEU A 258 9.08 -1.69 0.50
N THR A 259 8.59 -0.46 0.67
CA THR A 259 8.03 0.02 1.96
C THR A 259 6.78 -0.78 2.33
N ALA A 260 5.89 -1.05 1.38
CA ALA A 260 4.67 -1.80 1.64
C ALA A 260 4.96 -3.27 2.01
N ILE A 261 5.94 -3.91 1.36
CA ILE A 261 6.43 -5.24 1.76
C ILE A 261 7.05 -5.19 3.17
N ALA A 262 7.88 -4.16 3.45
CA ALA A 262 8.48 -3.99 4.78
C ALA A 262 7.41 -3.92 5.88
N ILE A 263 6.34 -3.16 5.66
CA ILE A 263 5.19 -3.06 6.58
C ILE A 263 4.62 -4.44 6.89
N VAL A 264 4.33 -5.25 5.85
CA VAL A 264 3.73 -6.57 6.00
C VAL A 264 4.66 -7.55 6.72
N VAL A 265 5.96 -7.50 6.40
CA VAL A 265 6.98 -8.40 6.96
C VAL A 265 7.32 -8.06 8.41
N ILE A 266 7.52 -6.77 8.72
CA ILE A 266 7.79 -6.28 10.08
C ILE A 266 6.58 -6.53 10.98
N GLY A 267 5.37 -6.40 10.43
CA GLY A 267 4.15 -6.81 11.10
C GLY A 267 4.13 -8.30 11.50
N GLY A 268 4.89 -9.14 10.80
CA GLY A 268 5.05 -10.56 11.14
C GLY A 268 4.27 -11.52 10.25
N THR A 269 3.77 -11.06 9.10
CA THR A 269 3.22 -11.94 8.06
C THR A 269 4.36 -12.71 7.40
N ASN A 270 4.17 -14.01 7.22
CA ASN A 270 5.20 -14.90 6.69
C ASN A 270 5.29 -14.81 5.17
N LEU A 271 6.47 -14.47 4.63
CA LEU A 271 6.72 -14.43 3.19
C LEU A 271 6.54 -15.78 2.47
N MET A 272 6.67 -16.90 3.21
CA MET A 272 6.42 -18.24 2.67
C MET A 272 4.92 -18.59 2.61
N GLY A 273 4.04 -17.65 2.98
CA GLY A 273 2.60 -17.85 2.97
C GLY A 273 2.02 -18.58 4.18
N GLY A 274 0.71 -18.76 4.17
CA GLY A 274 -0.08 -19.54 5.13
C GLY A 274 -0.22 -18.96 6.54
N ARG A 275 0.51 -17.90 6.87
CA ARG A 275 0.53 -17.28 8.22
C ARG A 275 0.67 -15.77 8.11
N GLY A 276 -0.14 -15.06 8.87
CA GLY A 276 -0.16 -13.60 8.87
C GLY A 276 -1.54 -13.06 9.22
N GLY A 277 -1.74 -11.76 9.03
CA GLY A 277 -3.03 -11.14 9.25
C GLY A 277 -2.99 -9.63 9.23
N ILE A 278 -4.13 -9.03 8.96
CA ILE A 278 -4.23 -7.58 8.75
C ILE A 278 -3.91 -6.75 9.99
N GLY A 279 -4.21 -7.27 11.19
CA GLY A 279 -3.83 -6.60 12.45
C GLY A 279 -2.31 -6.51 12.61
N LEU A 280 -1.56 -7.50 12.11
CA LEU A 280 -0.10 -7.48 12.08
C LEU A 280 0.40 -6.42 11.10
N THR A 281 -0.24 -6.31 9.93
CA THR A 281 0.07 -5.27 8.93
C THR A 281 -0.17 -3.87 9.49
N PHE A 282 -1.23 -3.66 10.28
CA PHE A 282 -1.48 -2.39 10.95
C PHE A 282 -0.34 -2.04 11.92
N ILE A 283 0.11 -2.99 12.76
CA ILE A 283 1.25 -2.77 13.67
C ILE A 283 2.53 -2.47 12.87
N GLY A 284 2.76 -3.19 11.77
CA GLY A 284 3.90 -2.93 10.87
C GLY A 284 3.85 -1.54 10.24
N ALA A 285 2.66 -1.08 9.81
CA ALA A 285 2.48 0.27 9.29
C ALA A 285 2.80 1.34 10.35
N MET A 286 2.33 1.15 11.58
CA MET A 286 2.68 2.05 12.68
C MET A 286 4.19 2.06 12.95
N THR A 287 4.84 0.89 12.94
CA THR A 287 6.28 0.76 13.17
C THR A 287 7.09 1.52 12.11
N ILE A 288 6.81 1.30 10.83
CA ILE A 288 7.49 1.99 9.73
C ILE A 288 7.17 3.49 9.73
N GLY A 289 5.90 3.86 9.93
CA GLY A 289 5.47 5.26 9.95
C GLY A 289 6.18 6.06 11.04
N TYR A 290 6.26 5.54 12.26
CA TYR A 290 7.00 6.19 13.34
C TYR A 290 8.50 6.23 13.06
N LEU A 291 9.08 5.16 12.53
CA LEU A 291 10.49 5.15 12.17
C LEU A 291 10.83 6.26 11.16
N GLU A 292 10.08 6.32 10.04
CA GLU A 292 10.26 7.36 9.02
C GLU A 292 10.05 8.76 9.59
N LYS A 293 9.05 8.93 10.46
CA LYS A 293 8.78 10.23 11.09
C LYS A 293 9.89 10.65 12.03
N ILE A 294 10.45 9.74 12.85
CA ILE A 294 11.59 10.01 13.73
C ILE A 294 12.81 10.44 12.91
N LEU A 295 13.11 9.74 11.83
CA LEU A 295 14.21 10.09 10.94
C LEU A 295 13.99 11.47 10.29
N SER A 296 12.76 11.76 9.90
CA SER A 296 12.38 13.05 9.29
C SER A 296 12.52 14.22 10.24
N ILE A 297 12.01 14.12 11.47
CA ILE A 297 12.10 15.22 12.46
C ILE A 297 13.54 15.45 12.95
N ASN A 298 14.42 14.45 12.83
CA ASN A 298 15.85 14.57 13.13
C ASN A 298 16.67 14.91 11.87
N ALA A 299 16.05 15.44 10.82
CA ALA A 299 16.68 15.92 9.60
C ALA A 299 17.55 14.88 8.86
N VAL A 300 17.24 13.58 9.01
CA VAL A 300 17.89 12.53 8.21
C VAL A 300 17.40 12.63 6.76
N GLY A 301 18.32 12.85 5.84
CA GLY A 301 18.02 13.00 4.42
C GLY A 301 17.41 11.74 3.80
N GLU A 302 16.75 11.89 2.65
CA GLU A 302 16.04 10.82 1.95
C GLU A 302 16.94 9.59 1.67
N ALA A 303 18.16 9.81 1.21
CA ALA A 303 19.12 8.73 0.96
C ALA A 303 19.40 7.89 2.24
N GLY A 304 19.57 8.53 3.38
CA GLY A 304 19.76 7.86 4.67
C GLY A 304 18.54 7.05 5.09
N ARG A 305 17.34 7.60 4.87
CA ARG A 305 16.07 6.89 5.16
C ARG A 305 15.91 5.65 4.29
N LEU A 306 16.20 5.74 2.97
CA LEU A 306 16.17 4.58 2.06
C LEU A 306 17.16 3.48 2.47
N MET A 307 18.40 3.84 2.81
CA MET A 307 19.41 2.89 3.29
C MET A 307 18.96 2.19 4.58
N LEU A 308 18.41 2.92 5.53
CA LEU A 308 17.90 2.35 6.78
C LEU A 308 16.71 1.44 6.55
N THR A 309 15.76 1.83 5.69
CA THR A 309 14.61 0.98 5.31
C THR A 309 15.09 -0.33 4.70
N GLY A 310 16.06 -0.30 3.79
CA GLY A 310 16.66 -1.50 3.21
C GLY A 310 17.31 -2.41 4.26
N ALA A 311 18.10 -1.85 5.17
CA ALA A 311 18.73 -2.58 6.26
C ALA A 311 17.71 -3.24 7.20
N ILE A 312 16.61 -2.53 7.49
CA ILE A 312 15.51 -3.02 8.34
C ILE A 312 14.79 -4.20 7.68
N ILE A 313 14.52 -4.13 6.36
CA ILE A 313 13.90 -5.24 5.61
C ILE A 313 14.77 -6.49 5.74
N VAL A 314 16.08 -6.37 5.48
CA VAL A 314 17.02 -7.50 5.61
C VAL A 314 17.03 -8.03 7.04
N GLY A 315 17.13 -7.18 8.03
CA GLY A 315 17.10 -7.55 9.45
C GLY A 315 15.82 -8.29 9.82
N ALA A 316 14.66 -7.82 9.39
CA ALA A 316 13.37 -8.45 9.67
C ALA A 316 13.27 -9.85 9.03
N VAL A 317 13.74 -10.01 7.80
CA VAL A 317 13.74 -11.31 7.11
C VAL A 317 14.70 -12.30 7.77
N LEU A 318 15.91 -11.86 8.14
CA LEU A 318 16.87 -12.70 8.85
C LEU A 318 16.31 -13.17 10.20
N PHE A 319 15.66 -12.28 10.94
CA PHE A 319 15.03 -12.60 12.23
C PHE A 319 13.89 -13.64 12.08
N GLN A 320 13.19 -13.63 10.94
CA GLN A 320 12.18 -14.66 10.64
C GLN A 320 12.82 -16.02 10.32
N LYS A 321 13.98 -16.06 9.67
CA LYS A 321 14.66 -17.30 9.22
C LYS A 321 15.34 -18.07 10.35
N TYR A 322 16.03 -17.39 11.26
CA TYR A 322 16.80 -18.02 12.34
C TYR A 322 15.96 -18.67 13.45
N ARG A 323 14.63 -18.67 13.35
CA ARG A 323 13.71 -19.22 14.36
C ARG A 323 12.73 -20.26 13.81
N LYS A 324 13.18 -21.07 12.84
CA LYS A 324 12.48 -22.33 12.50
C LYS A 324 12.85 -23.44 13.46
#